data_be2c734134723738bb448bc9bf1eab61
#
_entry.id   be2c734134723738bb448bc9bf1eab61
#
_cell.length_a   1.000
_cell.length_b   1.000
_cell.length_c   1.000
_cell.angle_alpha   90.00
_cell.angle_beta   90.00
_cell.angle_gamma   90.00
#
_symmetry.space_group_name_H-M   'P 1'
#
loop_
_entity.id
_entity.type
_entity.pdbx_description
1 polymer ?
#
loop_
_entity_poly.entity_id
_entity_poly.type
_entity_poly.pdbx_seq_one_letter_code
_entity_poly.pdbx_strand_id
1 'polypeptide(L)'
;ADILHSKPHIVNYGARGSFTKENPDIRILVGTNAGFLHMFGNSDGQEDWAFFAKELGAALARRNQNQISTKRVYGIDSPVVVATEDLNHDGTIDHTAGDKARVYFGLRRGGRELYALDISNPDTPAFLWRINDDSAGFEELGQTWSVPVVARIPGYKDDQGKYKPVLIFGGGYDPIKDDHNTLAGTNNDSMGRGVFIVDAVTGAKVWSVTPAAKSSKNLQEAGLLHSVAAPVTPMDSNGDGVIDRIYAADTGGNLWRIDLPGDALTTSS
;
A
#
# COMPACT_ATOMS: atom_id res chain seq x y z
N ALA A 1 11.96 8.74 17.42
CA ALA A 1 10.62 8.65 16.82
C ALA A 1 9.89 7.46 17.42
N ASP A 2 8.55 7.52 17.51
CA ASP A 2 7.75 6.44 18.04
C ASP A 2 7.12 5.60 16.91
N ILE A 3 6.99 4.31 17.16
CA ILE A 3 6.28 3.34 16.32
C ILE A 3 4.95 3.06 17.01
N LEU A 4 3.83 3.19 16.29
CA LEU A 4 2.51 2.95 16.89
C LEU A 4 1.74 1.84 16.16
N HIS A 5 1.42 2.01 14.90
CA HIS A 5 0.68 1.03 14.10
C HIS A 5 1.54 0.40 12.99
N SER A 6 2.66 1.02 12.63
CA SER A 6 3.66 0.37 11.79
C SER A 6 4.21 -0.86 12.52
N LYS A 7 4.47 -1.92 11.77
CA LYS A 7 5.05 -3.17 12.30
C LYS A 7 6.39 -3.40 11.61
N PRO A 8 7.43 -3.84 12.35
CA PRO A 8 8.65 -4.27 11.72
C PRO A 8 8.37 -5.37 10.70
N HIS A 9 8.95 -5.23 9.51
CA HIS A 9 8.85 -6.19 8.42
C HIS A 9 10.24 -6.72 8.09
N ILE A 10 10.38 -8.03 8.03
CA ILE A 10 11.66 -8.69 7.74
C ILE A 10 11.77 -8.92 6.25
N VAL A 11 12.90 -8.51 5.66
CA VAL A 11 13.27 -8.82 4.28
C VAL A 11 14.50 -9.72 4.32
N ASN A 12 14.38 -10.91 3.73
CA ASN A 12 15.48 -11.84 3.60
C ASN A 12 16.03 -11.74 2.16
N TYR A 13 17.26 -11.26 2.04
CA TYR A 13 17.96 -11.15 0.76
C TYR A 13 18.78 -12.40 0.42
N GLY A 14 18.85 -13.40 1.33
CA GLY A 14 19.56 -14.66 1.09
C GLY A 14 21.07 -14.55 1.23
N ALA A 15 21.77 -15.42 0.52
CA ALA A 15 23.23 -15.60 0.60
C ALA A 15 23.97 -14.65 -0.36
N ARG A 16 23.76 -13.33 -0.22
CA ARG A 16 24.44 -12.34 -1.08
C ARG A 16 25.74 -11.81 -0.45
N GLY A 17 26.71 -11.44 -1.27
CA GLY A 17 27.99 -10.84 -0.82
C GLY A 17 28.76 -11.77 0.12
N SER A 18 28.96 -11.32 1.36
CA SER A 18 29.62 -12.11 2.42
C SER A 18 28.67 -12.98 3.25
N PHE A 19 27.35 -12.91 2.99
CA PHE A 19 26.35 -13.71 3.69
C PHE A 19 26.26 -15.13 3.13
N THR A 20 25.77 -16.08 3.94
CA THR A 20 25.63 -17.51 3.59
C THR A 20 24.19 -17.96 3.78
N LYS A 21 23.87 -19.18 3.34
CA LYS A 21 22.53 -19.78 3.57
C LYS A 21 22.22 -19.96 5.06
N GLU A 22 23.24 -20.23 5.87
CA GLU A 22 23.13 -20.39 7.32
C GLU A 22 23.07 -19.04 8.06
N ASN A 23 23.62 -17.99 7.45
CA ASN A 23 23.61 -16.62 7.95
C ASN A 23 23.27 -15.64 6.81
N PRO A 24 22.00 -15.59 6.39
CA PRO A 24 21.55 -14.75 5.26
C PRO A 24 21.55 -13.25 5.59
N ASP A 25 21.58 -12.43 4.56
CA ASP A 25 21.38 -10.98 4.68
C ASP A 25 19.91 -10.71 5.01
N ILE A 26 19.64 -10.41 6.27
CA ILE A 26 18.31 -10.06 6.76
C ILE A 26 18.28 -8.59 7.13
N ARG A 27 17.27 -7.88 6.63
CA ARG A 27 17.01 -6.47 6.92
C ARG A 27 15.63 -6.28 7.54
N ILE A 28 15.46 -5.22 8.31
CA ILE A 28 14.23 -4.90 9.02
C ILE A 28 13.75 -3.52 8.58
N LEU A 29 12.53 -3.45 8.06
CA LEU A 29 11.86 -2.20 7.66
C LEU A 29 10.84 -1.81 8.71
N VAL A 30 10.79 -0.52 9.07
CA VAL A 30 9.76 0.02 9.97
C VAL A 30 9.49 1.48 9.72
N GLY A 31 8.21 1.86 9.67
CA GLY A 31 7.76 3.25 9.61
C GLY A 31 7.70 3.88 11.00
N THR A 32 7.91 5.19 11.07
CA THR A 32 7.81 5.94 12.33
C THR A 32 6.94 7.17 12.21
N ASN A 33 6.40 7.62 13.35
CA ASN A 33 5.61 8.86 13.41
C ASN A 33 6.44 10.14 13.24
N ALA A 34 7.76 10.04 13.10
CA ALA A 34 8.59 11.15 12.63
C ALA A 34 8.54 11.35 11.11
N GLY A 35 7.90 10.44 10.38
CA GLY A 35 7.74 10.52 8.93
C GLY A 35 8.84 9.79 8.15
N PHE A 36 9.58 8.92 8.81
CA PHE A 36 10.64 8.12 8.19
C PHE A 36 10.24 6.65 8.08
N LEU A 37 10.59 6.04 6.96
CA LEU A 37 10.75 4.60 6.80
C LEU A 37 12.21 4.27 6.97
N HIS A 38 12.54 3.44 7.95
CA HIS A 38 13.90 3.04 8.27
C HIS A 38 14.16 1.61 7.80
N MET A 39 15.39 1.34 7.35
CA MET A 39 15.92 0.00 7.17
C MET A 39 17.11 -0.22 8.11
N PHE A 40 17.12 -1.35 8.79
CA PHE A 40 18.16 -1.74 9.73
C PHE A 40 18.75 -3.10 9.32
N GLY A 41 20.07 -3.25 9.51
CA GLY A 41 20.75 -4.53 9.46
C GLY A 41 20.36 -5.39 10.66
N ASN A 42 19.98 -6.66 10.44
CA ASN A 42 19.61 -7.57 11.52
C ASN A 42 20.84 -8.00 12.34
N SER A 43 22.04 -8.03 11.76
CA SER A 43 23.26 -8.53 12.40
C SER A 43 23.82 -7.60 13.48
N ASP A 44 23.64 -6.29 13.31
CA ASP A 44 24.26 -5.26 14.16
C ASP A 44 23.27 -4.20 14.66
N GLY A 45 22.03 -4.19 14.13
CA GLY A 45 21.00 -3.22 14.48
C GLY A 45 21.28 -1.81 13.99
N GLN A 46 22.27 -1.62 13.12
CA GLN A 46 22.58 -0.31 12.56
C GLN A 46 21.53 0.08 11.52
N GLU A 47 21.25 1.39 11.43
CA GLU A 47 20.42 1.95 10.37
C GLU A 47 21.23 2.00 9.08
N ASP A 48 20.76 1.30 8.04
CA ASP A 48 21.37 1.35 6.72
C ASP A 48 20.98 2.64 6.00
N TRP A 49 19.69 2.97 6.05
CA TRP A 49 19.14 4.22 5.49
C TRP A 49 17.76 4.54 6.10
N ALA A 50 17.34 5.78 5.88
CA ALA A 50 15.97 6.21 6.14
C ALA A 50 15.42 7.02 4.95
N PHE A 51 14.19 6.70 4.55
CA PHE A 51 13.43 7.47 3.56
C PHE A 51 12.46 8.41 4.28
N PHE A 52 12.45 9.69 3.91
CA PHE A 52 11.53 10.69 4.46
C PHE A 52 10.39 10.99 3.49
N ALA A 53 9.15 10.84 3.95
CA ALA A 53 7.96 11.26 3.19
C ALA A 53 7.84 12.79 3.28
N LYS A 54 8.20 13.49 2.19
CA LYS A 54 8.33 14.97 2.17
C LYS A 54 7.05 15.72 2.57
N GLU A 55 5.88 15.13 2.33
CA GLU A 55 4.57 15.66 2.69
C GLU A 55 4.40 15.80 4.21
N LEU A 56 5.19 15.03 4.98
CA LEU A 56 5.19 15.07 6.45
C LEU A 56 6.11 16.15 7.03
N GLY A 57 6.69 17.03 6.19
CA GLY A 57 7.58 18.10 6.65
C GLY A 57 6.96 19.03 7.69
N ALA A 58 5.70 19.42 7.50
CA ALA A 58 4.95 20.22 8.48
C ALA A 58 4.68 19.46 9.79
N ALA A 59 4.41 18.16 9.70
CA ALA A 59 4.22 17.27 10.86
C ALA A 59 5.52 17.13 11.66
N LEU A 60 6.65 16.96 10.98
CA LEU A 60 7.98 16.91 11.60
C LEU A 60 8.33 18.24 12.29
N ALA A 61 8.07 19.38 11.64
CA ALA A 61 8.31 20.70 12.23
C ALA A 61 7.50 20.90 13.52
N ARG A 62 6.23 20.51 13.55
CA ARG A 62 5.39 20.55 14.77
C ARG A 62 5.92 19.66 15.88
N ARG A 63 6.42 18.45 15.56
CA ARG A 63 7.05 17.56 16.55
C ARG A 63 8.30 18.18 17.15
N ASN A 64 9.14 18.83 16.33
CA ASN A 64 10.36 19.47 16.80
C ASN A 64 10.11 20.65 17.75
N GLN A 65 8.94 21.30 17.66
CA GLN A 65 8.55 22.35 18.62
C GLN A 65 8.27 21.79 20.03
N ASN A 66 8.04 20.48 20.15
CA ASN A 66 7.77 19.77 21.40
C ASN A 66 6.72 20.45 22.29
N GLN A 67 5.69 21.05 21.68
CA GLN A 67 4.62 21.73 22.40
C GLN A 67 3.60 20.73 22.90
N ILE A 68 3.02 21.03 24.05
CA ILE A 68 1.86 20.28 24.58
C ILE A 68 0.71 20.40 23.58
N SER A 69 0.20 19.25 23.11
CA SER A 69 -0.91 19.20 22.16
C SER A 69 -1.87 18.07 22.52
N THR A 70 -3.16 18.32 22.40
CA THR A 70 -4.20 17.29 22.48
C THR A 70 -4.33 16.49 21.20
N LYS A 71 -3.70 16.96 20.08
CA LYS A 71 -3.73 16.28 18.78
C LYS A 71 -2.38 15.62 18.54
N ARG A 72 -2.38 14.30 18.44
CA ARG A 72 -1.20 13.53 18.05
C ARG A 72 -0.83 13.82 16.61
N VAL A 73 0.47 13.94 16.35
CA VAL A 73 1.04 14.03 15.00
C VAL A 73 1.44 12.62 14.57
N TYR A 74 0.91 12.18 13.44
CA TYR A 74 1.23 10.90 12.83
C TYR A 74 2.17 11.09 11.63
N GLY A 75 2.95 10.08 11.32
CA GLY A 75 3.87 10.03 10.21
C GLY A 75 3.63 8.82 9.31
N ILE A 76 4.64 7.97 9.10
CA ILE A 76 4.49 6.68 8.45
C ILE A 76 3.97 5.69 9.49
N ASP A 77 2.65 5.63 9.63
CA ASP A 77 1.95 4.91 10.70
C ASP A 77 1.36 3.56 10.21
N SER A 78 1.46 3.27 8.91
CA SER A 78 0.99 2.02 8.31
C SER A 78 2.05 0.91 8.38
N PRO A 79 1.64 -0.37 8.49
CA PRO A 79 2.49 -1.48 8.15
C PRO A 79 3.01 -1.37 6.71
N VAL A 80 4.21 -1.90 6.47
CA VAL A 80 4.78 -2.00 5.13
C VAL A 80 4.47 -3.36 4.51
N VAL A 81 4.43 -3.41 3.18
CA VAL A 81 4.30 -4.64 2.39
C VAL A 81 5.52 -4.74 1.50
N VAL A 82 6.17 -5.89 1.49
CA VAL A 82 7.30 -6.16 0.59
C VAL A 82 6.93 -7.26 -0.38
N ALA A 83 7.23 -7.04 -1.65
CA ALA A 83 7.16 -8.05 -2.70
C ALA A 83 8.56 -8.34 -3.22
N THR A 84 8.93 -9.60 -3.27
CA THR A 84 10.19 -10.08 -3.84
C THR A 84 9.93 -10.88 -5.11
N GLU A 85 10.85 -10.79 -6.07
CA GLU A 85 10.86 -11.57 -7.30
C GLU A 85 12.27 -12.12 -7.48
N ASP A 86 12.43 -13.41 -7.18
CA ASP A 86 13.63 -14.21 -7.37
C ASP A 86 13.47 -14.95 -8.71
N LEU A 87 14.18 -14.52 -9.73
CA LEU A 87 13.98 -14.98 -11.11
C LEU A 87 14.58 -16.37 -11.37
N ASN A 88 15.65 -16.70 -10.66
CA ASN A 88 16.34 -17.99 -10.81
C ASN A 88 15.97 -19.01 -9.74
N HIS A 89 15.15 -18.59 -8.74
CA HIS A 89 14.65 -19.42 -7.64
C HIS A 89 15.76 -20.04 -6.76
N ASP A 90 16.88 -19.32 -6.57
CA ASP A 90 17.99 -19.78 -5.74
C ASP A 90 17.85 -19.39 -4.25
N GLY A 91 16.83 -18.60 -3.93
CA GLY A 91 16.54 -18.09 -2.57
C GLY A 91 17.39 -16.87 -2.19
N THR A 92 18.04 -16.24 -3.16
CA THR A 92 18.81 -15.00 -2.99
C THR A 92 18.18 -13.90 -3.82
N ILE A 93 18.06 -12.72 -3.29
CA ILE A 93 17.62 -11.53 -4.05
C ILE A 93 18.86 -10.76 -4.46
N ASP A 94 19.33 -11.01 -5.67
CA ASP A 94 20.47 -10.34 -6.27
C ASP A 94 20.00 -9.37 -7.37
N HIS A 95 20.04 -8.07 -7.06
CA HIS A 95 19.66 -7.02 -8.00
C HIS A 95 20.53 -7.01 -9.27
N THR A 96 21.78 -7.50 -9.20
CA THR A 96 22.68 -7.59 -10.36
C THR A 96 22.30 -8.72 -11.31
N ALA A 97 21.62 -9.76 -10.81
CA ALA A 97 21.02 -10.83 -11.59
C ALA A 97 19.62 -10.47 -12.14
N GLY A 98 19.09 -9.31 -11.76
CA GLY A 98 17.79 -8.83 -12.21
C GLY A 98 16.65 -9.04 -11.23
N ASP A 99 16.90 -9.70 -10.09
CA ASP A 99 15.91 -9.93 -9.06
C ASP A 99 15.39 -8.61 -8.47
N LYS A 100 14.18 -8.64 -7.92
CA LYS A 100 13.50 -7.47 -7.42
C LYS A 100 12.99 -7.66 -5.99
N ALA A 101 13.14 -6.59 -5.21
CA ALA A 101 12.42 -6.38 -3.98
C ALA A 101 11.81 -4.97 -4.00
N ARG A 102 10.53 -4.85 -3.69
CA ARG A 102 9.82 -3.56 -3.65
C ARG A 102 9.05 -3.45 -2.36
N VAL A 103 9.07 -2.27 -1.75
CA VAL A 103 8.29 -1.98 -0.55
C VAL A 103 7.19 -0.99 -0.88
N TYR A 104 6.00 -1.25 -0.33
CA TYR A 104 4.80 -0.41 -0.46
C TYR A 104 4.30 -0.04 0.94
N PHE A 105 3.93 1.21 1.13
CA PHE A 105 3.43 1.69 2.41
C PHE A 105 2.56 2.93 2.27
N GLY A 106 1.54 3.00 3.10
CA GLY A 106 0.71 4.18 3.28
C GLY A 106 1.15 5.00 4.49
N LEU A 107 0.49 6.13 4.70
CA LEU A 107 0.72 6.96 5.88
C LEU A 107 -0.30 6.69 6.99
N ARG A 108 -1.39 5.99 6.72
CA ARG A 108 -2.51 5.77 7.63
C ARG A 108 -3.02 7.11 8.17
N ARG A 109 -2.98 7.37 9.48
CA ARG A 109 -3.36 8.68 10.05
C ARG A 109 -2.41 9.82 9.66
N GLY A 110 -1.25 9.53 9.11
CA GLY A 110 -0.29 10.55 8.66
C GLY A 110 -0.70 11.25 7.36
N GLY A 111 -1.57 10.63 6.54
CA GLY A 111 -1.98 11.25 5.29
C GLY A 111 -2.70 10.32 4.31
N ARG A 112 -2.87 10.83 3.10
CA ARG A 112 -3.61 10.19 2.00
C ARG A 112 -2.67 9.65 0.92
N GLU A 113 -1.39 9.45 1.25
CA GLU A 113 -0.36 9.01 0.33
C GLU A 113 -0.10 7.51 0.42
N LEU A 114 0.18 6.90 -0.72
CA LEU A 114 0.74 5.57 -0.88
C LEU A 114 2.05 5.67 -1.65
N TYR A 115 3.09 5.02 -1.15
CA TYR A 115 4.45 5.05 -1.69
C TYR A 115 4.93 3.69 -2.14
N ALA A 116 5.83 3.68 -3.13
CA ALA A 116 6.64 2.52 -3.49
C ALA A 116 8.12 2.91 -3.62
N LEU A 117 8.99 2.05 -3.08
CA LEU A 117 10.43 2.10 -3.30
C LEU A 117 10.91 0.77 -3.88
N ASP A 118 11.91 0.83 -4.76
CA ASP A 118 12.72 -0.32 -5.12
C ASP A 118 13.81 -0.47 -4.05
N ILE A 119 13.83 -1.60 -3.40
CA ILE A 119 14.80 -1.97 -2.37
C ILE A 119 15.58 -3.23 -2.80
N SER A 120 15.62 -3.53 -4.09
CA SER A 120 16.35 -4.70 -4.63
C SER A 120 17.83 -4.65 -4.27
N ASN A 121 18.41 -3.45 -4.25
CA ASN A 121 19.68 -3.19 -3.56
C ASN A 121 19.37 -2.69 -2.14
N PRO A 122 19.59 -3.50 -1.09
CA PRO A 122 19.25 -3.10 0.28
C PRO A 122 20.06 -1.90 0.81
N ASP A 123 21.18 -1.57 0.17
CA ASP A 123 22.07 -0.49 0.61
C ASP A 123 21.69 0.87 -0.02
N THR A 124 20.94 0.87 -1.14
CA THR A 124 20.57 2.08 -1.89
C THR A 124 19.14 1.98 -2.42
N PRO A 125 18.12 2.38 -1.63
CA PRO A 125 16.75 2.37 -2.09
C PRO A 125 16.53 3.40 -3.20
N ALA A 126 15.67 3.07 -4.16
CA ALA A 126 15.24 3.98 -5.20
C ALA A 126 13.75 4.29 -5.10
N PHE A 127 13.39 5.56 -5.20
CA PHE A 127 11.98 5.98 -5.26
C PHE A 127 11.37 5.53 -6.58
N LEU A 128 10.22 4.84 -6.53
CA LEU A 128 9.47 4.43 -7.71
C LEU A 128 8.34 5.41 -8.00
N TRP A 129 7.37 5.50 -7.09
CA TRP A 129 6.19 6.34 -7.27
C TRP A 129 5.51 6.69 -5.96
N ARG A 130 4.66 7.70 -6.04
CA ARG A 130 3.71 8.12 -5.01
C ARG A 130 2.35 8.34 -5.64
N ILE A 131 1.31 7.89 -4.96
CA ILE A 131 -0.10 8.16 -5.27
C ILE A 131 -0.68 8.94 -4.11
N ASN A 132 -1.53 9.93 -4.41
CA ASN A 132 -2.33 10.67 -3.44
C ASN A 132 -3.67 11.07 -4.06
N ASP A 133 -4.50 11.77 -3.31
CA ASP A 133 -5.81 12.27 -3.77
C ASP A 133 -5.76 13.33 -4.88
N ASP A 134 -4.61 14.01 -5.06
CA ASP A 134 -4.39 14.90 -6.21
C ASP A 134 -3.97 14.14 -7.48
N SER A 135 -3.66 12.85 -7.37
CA SER A 135 -3.33 12.01 -8.52
C SER A 135 -4.57 11.71 -9.33
N ALA A 136 -4.51 11.87 -10.65
CA ALA A 136 -5.66 11.69 -11.55
C ALA A 136 -6.32 10.31 -11.37
N GLY A 137 -7.60 10.31 -11.03
CA GLY A 137 -8.41 9.11 -10.80
C GLY A 137 -8.31 8.53 -9.39
N PHE A 138 -7.68 9.26 -8.44
CA PHE A 138 -7.58 8.89 -7.04
C PHE A 138 -8.24 9.91 -6.10
N GLU A 139 -9.13 10.75 -6.61
CA GLU A 139 -9.83 11.81 -5.88
C GLU A 139 -10.62 11.27 -4.68
N GLU A 140 -11.09 10.00 -4.77
CA GLU A 140 -11.77 9.28 -3.68
C GLU A 140 -10.81 8.72 -2.61
N LEU A 141 -9.50 8.82 -2.78
CA LEU A 141 -8.54 8.29 -1.81
C LEU A 141 -8.64 9.06 -0.49
N GLY A 142 -8.92 8.35 0.60
CA GLY A 142 -8.89 8.84 1.97
C GLY A 142 -7.54 8.63 2.64
N GLN A 143 -7.49 8.75 3.98
CA GLN A 143 -6.29 8.35 4.72
C GLN A 143 -5.98 6.88 4.45
N THR A 144 -4.72 6.57 4.09
CA THR A 144 -4.30 5.26 3.56
C THR A 144 -4.19 4.18 4.65
N TRP A 145 -5.33 3.81 5.23
CA TRP A 145 -5.42 2.79 6.27
C TRP A 145 -5.40 1.37 5.73
N SER A 146 -5.98 1.17 4.54
CA SER A 146 -6.00 -0.13 3.89
C SER A 146 -4.60 -0.52 3.45
N VAL A 147 -4.02 -1.51 4.11
CA VAL A 147 -2.73 -2.07 3.73
C VAL A 147 -2.87 -2.75 2.37
N PRO A 148 -2.06 -2.41 1.36
CA PRO A 148 -2.19 -2.98 0.02
C PRO A 148 -1.83 -4.46 0.00
N VAL A 149 -2.49 -5.22 -0.89
CA VAL A 149 -2.16 -6.62 -1.17
C VAL A 149 -1.56 -6.72 -2.56
N VAL A 150 -0.40 -7.38 -2.66
CA VAL A 150 0.25 -7.68 -3.94
C VAL A 150 -0.42 -8.90 -4.56
N ALA A 151 -0.83 -8.80 -5.82
CA ALA A 151 -1.59 -9.84 -6.50
C ALA A 151 -1.33 -9.86 -8.01
N ARG A 152 -1.91 -10.85 -8.69
CA ARG A 152 -2.12 -10.90 -10.14
C ARG A 152 -3.59 -10.98 -10.42
N ILE A 153 -4.07 -10.32 -11.46
CA ILE A 153 -5.49 -10.25 -11.80
C ILE A 153 -5.73 -10.61 -13.27
N PRO A 154 -6.94 -11.07 -13.65
CA PRO A 154 -7.27 -11.37 -15.02
C PRO A 154 -7.08 -10.13 -15.93
N GLY A 155 -6.68 -10.36 -17.19
CA GLY A 155 -6.57 -9.32 -18.19
C GLY A 155 -5.43 -8.31 -18.01
N TYR A 156 -4.62 -8.40 -16.95
CA TYR A 156 -3.48 -7.51 -16.74
C TYR A 156 -2.15 -8.23 -16.96
N LYS A 157 -1.68 -8.20 -18.22
CA LYS A 157 -0.50 -8.91 -18.70
C LYS A 157 0.47 -7.97 -19.41
N ASP A 158 1.71 -8.37 -19.51
CA ASP A 158 2.71 -7.75 -20.40
C ASP A 158 2.55 -8.23 -21.84
N ASP A 159 3.40 -7.70 -22.72
CA ASP A 159 3.41 -8.02 -24.16
C ASP A 159 3.79 -9.49 -24.46
N GLN A 160 4.33 -10.20 -23.47
CA GLN A 160 4.70 -11.62 -23.55
C GLN A 160 3.59 -12.52 -22.97
N GLY A 161 2.48 -11.93 -22.49
CA GLY A 161 1.36 -12.65 -21.89
C GLY A 161 1.58 -13.05 -20.43
N LYS A 162 2.66 -12.60 -19.77
CA LYS A 162 2.92 -12.82 -18.35
C LYS A 162 2.08 -11.85 -17.51
N TYR A 163 1.44 -12.35 -16.45
CA TYR A 163 0.70 -11.50 -15.52
C TYR A 163 1.63 -10.51 -14.81
N LYS A 164 1.28 -9.24 -14.88
CA LYS A 164 1.97 -8.16 -14.16
C LYS A 164 1.48 -8.09 -12.71
N PRO A 165 2.36 -7.77 -11.76
CA PRO A 165 1.96 -7.57 -10.38
C PRO A 165 1.11 -6.29 -10.24
N VAL A 166 0.08 -6.38 -9.41
CA VAL A 166 -0.77 -5.24 -9.02
C VAL A 166 -0.80 -5.10 -7.50
N LEU A 167 -1.17 -3.90 -7.03
CA LEU A 167 -1.59 -3.68 -5.66
C LEU A 167 -3.09 -3.49 -5.62
N ILE A 168 -3.76 -4.16 -4.68
CA ILE A 168 -5.19 -4.03 -4.42
C ILE A 168 -5.36 -3.44 -3.02
N PHE A 169 -6.13 -2.35 -2.88
CA PHE A 169 -6.35 -1.70 -1.59
C PHE A 169 -7.70 -0.97 -1.56
N GLY A 170 -8.26 -0.84 -0.36
CA GLY A 170 -9.44 -0.01 -0.11
C GLY A 170 -9.11 1.47 -0.17
N GLY A 171 -10.10 2.30 -0.45
CA GLY A 171 -9.95 3.75 -0.60
C GLY A 171 -9.45 4.48 0.65
N GLY A 172 -9.46 3.83 1.81
CA GLY A 172 -8.92 4.38 3.05
C GLY A 172 -9.98 4.89 4.00
N TYR A 173 -9.60 5.70 4.97
CA TYR A 173 -10.45 6.20 6.05
C TYR A 173 -10.83 7.66 5.85
N ASP A 174 -12.08 7.99 6.13
CA ASP A 174 -12.55 9.38 6.18
C ASP A 174 -12.42 9.91 7.62
N PRO A 175 -11.56 10.92 7.87
CA PRO A 175 -11.37 11.47 9.22
C PRO A 175 -12.59 12.22 9.76
N ILE A 176 -13.63 12.48 8.96
CA ILE A 176 -14.90 13.04 9.46
C ILE A 176 -15.53 12.16 10.55
N LYS A 177 -15.24 10.85 10.50
CA LYS A 177 -15.70 9.89 11.52
C LYS A 177 -15.04 10.03 12.89
N ASP A 178 -13.97 10.82 13.00
CA ASP A 178 -13.36 11.17 14.30
C ASP A 178 -14.15 12.27 15.02
N ASP A 179 -15.07 12.96 14.34
CA ASP A 179 -15.94 13.97 14.97
C ASP A 179 -17.20 13.32 15.54
N HIS A 180 -17.24 13.20 16.86
CA HIS A 180 -18.38 12.61 17.58
C HIS A 180 -19.70 13.36 17.39
N ASN A 181 -19.67 14.63 16.98
CA ASN A 181 -20.89 15.41 16.73
C ASN A 181 -21.51 15.07 15.36
N THR A 182 -20.72 14.52 14.43
CA THR A 182 -21.20 14.09 13.12
C THR A 182 -21.58 12.61 13.09
N LEU A 183 -21.32 11.86 14.16
CA LEU A 183 -21.66 10.44 14.31
C LEU A 183 -23.16 10.14 14.49
N ALA A 184 -24.03 11.10 14.25
CA ALA A 184 -25.48 10.84 14.17
C ALA A 184 -25.83 9.98 12.93
N GLY A 185 -25.14 8.88 12.77
CA GLY A 185 -25.52 7.61 12.13
C GLY A 185 -25.93 7.60 10.65
N THR A 186 -25.91 8.71 9.92
CA THR A 186 -26.49 8.79 8.58
C THR A 186 -25.65 9.53 7.55
N ASN A 187 -24.47 10.03 7.91
CA ASN A 187 -23.69 10.80 6.96
C ASN A 187 -22.80 9.88 6.12
N ASN A 188 -22.99 9.96 4.81
CA ASN A 188 -22.09 9.36 3.84
C ASN A 188 -20.68 9.93 4.03
N ASP A 189 -19.69 9.10 3.83
CA ASP A 189 -18.30 9.57 3.82
C ASP A 189 -18.04 10.44 2.59
N SER A 190 -17.09 11.34 2.70
CA SER A 190 -16.69 12.24 1.62
C SER A 190 -15.53 11.70 0.79
N MET A 191 -14.81 10.69 1.33
CA MET A 191 -13.63 10.08 0.73
C MET A 191 -13.44 8.64 1.22
N GLY A 192 -12.49 7.93 0.62
CA GLY A 192 -12.16 6.57 1.02
C GLY A 192 -13.15 5.52 0.49
N ARG A 193 -14.11 5.92 -0.33
CA ARG A 193 -15.22 5.09 -0.81
C ARG A 193 -14.82 4.31 -2.05
N GLY A 194 -14.33 3.11 -1.87
CA GLY A 194 -14.04 2.24 -3.01
C GLY A 194 -12.88 1.31 -2.82
N VAL A 195 -12.55 0.62 -3.91
CA VAL A 195 -11.39 -0.26 -4.03
C VAL A 195 -10.61 0.11 -5.27
N PHE A 196 -9.30 0.14 -5.14
CA PHE A 196 -8.35 0.50 -6.21
C PHE A 196 -7.43 -0.67 -6.54
N ILE A 197 -7.11 -0.80 -7.83
CA ILE A 197 -6.10 -1.69 -8.36
C ILE A 197 -5.10 -0.86 -9.16
N VAL A 198 -3.82 -0.93 -8.80
CA VAL A 198 -2.74 -0.20 -9.47
C VAL A 198 -1.63 -1.15 -9.91
N ASP A 199 -0.91 -0.78 -10.96
CA ASP A 199 0.33 -1.46 -11.35
C ASP A 199 1.36 -1.30 -10.23
N ALA A 200 1.87 -2.41 -9.72
CA ALA A 200 2.78 -2.40 -8.58
C ALA A 200 4.14 -1.74 -8.90
N VAL A 201 4.54 -1.73 -10.18
CA VAL A 201 5.83 -1.19 -10.61
C VAL A 201 5.76 0.31 -10.87
N THR A 202 4.66 0.77 -11.49
CA THR A 202 4.53 2.15 -11.98
C THR A 202 3.58 3.03 -11.18
N GLY A 203 2.73 2.45 -10.32
CA GLY A 203 1.66 3.15 -9.62
C GLY A 203 0.47 3.56 -10.50
N ALA A 204 0.51 3.23 -11.79
CA ALA A 204 -0.57 3.58 -12.71
C ALA A 204 -1.88 2.88 -12.32
N LYS A 205 -2.99 3.64 -12.30
CA LYS A 205 -4.32 3.06 -12.05
C LYS A 205 -4.68 2.07 -13.16
N VAL A 206 -4.92 0.82 -12.75
CA VAL A 206 -5.38 -0.26 -13.62
C VAL A 206 -6.89 -0.26 -13.64
N TRP A 207 -7.52 -0.28 -12.45
CA TRP A 207 -8.96 -0.31 -12.30
C TRP A 207 -9.38 0.19 -10.91
N SER A 208 -10.63 0.59 -10.78
CA SER A 208 -11.24 0.94 -9.50
C SER A 208 -12.75 0.72 -9.53
N VAL A 209 -13.36 0.57 -8.37
CA VAL A 209 -14.78 0.75 -8.14
C VAL A 209 -14.97 1.83 -7.08
N THR A 210 -15.68 2.89 -7.43
CA THR A 210 -15.92 4.05 -6.58
C THR A 210 -17.28 4.68 -6.92
N PRO A 211 -17.86 5.58 -6.10
CA PRO A 211 -19.05 6.33 -6.48
C PRO A 211 -18.83 7.35 -7.59
N ALA A 212 -17.57 7.67 -7.93
CA ALA A 212 -17.24 8.61 -8.98
C ALA A 212 -17.78 8.13 -10.35
N ALA A 213 -17.92 9.07 -11.29
CA ALA A 213 -18.45 8.79 -12.62
C ALA A 213 -17.69 7.64 -13.31
N LYS A 214 -18.43 6.83 -14.05
CA LYS A 214 -17.88 5.73 -14.86
C LYS A 214 -16.83 6.25 -15.84
N SER A 215 -15.74 5.49 -15.96
CA SER A 215 -14.69 5.71 -16.95
C SER A 215 -14.16 4.38 -17.48
N SER A 216 -13.16 4.40 -18.37
CA SER A 216 -12.51 3.17 -18.84
C SER A 216 -11.77 2.40 -17.73
N LYS A 217 -11.53 3.04 -16.58
CA LYS A 217 -10.82 2.46 -15.44
C LYS A 217 -11.57 2.60 -14.11
N ASN A 218 -12.81 3.03 -14.12
CA ASN A 218 -13.65 3.13 -12.92
C ASN A 218 -15.04 2.55 -13.16
N LEU A 219 -15.37 1.52 -12.43
CA LEU A 219 -16.74 1.06 -12.27
C LEU A 219 -17.45 2.01 -11.31
N GLN A 220 -18.52 2.64 -11.75
CA GLN A 220 -19.33 3.48 -10.88
C GLN A 220 -20.25 2.62 -10.02
N GLU A 221 -20.12 2.74 -8.69
CA GLU A 221 -21.02 2.13 -7.72
C GLU A 221 -21.55 3.21 -6.75
N ALA A 222 -22.71 3.72 -7.02
CA ALA A 222 -23.33 4.80 -6.25
C ALA A 222 -23.68 4.39 -4.79
N GLY A 223 -23.81 3.09 -4.54
CA GLY A 223 -24.08 2.50 -3.22
C GLY A 223 -22.87 2.48 -2.29
N LEU A 224 -21.65 2.72 -2.79
CA LEU A 224 -20.45 2.87 -1.96
C LEU A 224 -20.48 4.22 -1.23
N LEU A 225 -21.23 4.30 -0.15
CA LEU A 225 -21.45 5.53 0.63
C LEU A 225 -20.44 5.69 1.77
N HIS A 226 -19.72 4.62 2.12
CA HIS A 226 -18.84 4.57 3.27
C HIS A 226 -17.42 4.16 2.89
N SER A 227 -16.45 4.65 3.66
CA SER A 227 -15.03 4.43 3.42
C SER A 227 -14.61 2.97 3.65
N VAL A 228 -13.75 2.44 2.77
CA VAL A 228 -13.15 1.10 2.85
C VAL A 228 -11.78 1.25 3.50
N ALA A 229 -11.76 1.33 4.84
CA ALA A 229 -10.56 1.58 5.63
C ALA A 229 -9.78 0.29 5.95
N ALA A 230 -10.47 -0.84 6.08
CA ALA A 230 -9.84 -2.13 6.34
C ALA A 230 -9.05 -2.63 5.11
N PRO A 231 -8.03 -3.48 5.30
CA PRO A 231 -7.46 -4.23 4.20
C PRO A 231 -8.52 -5.05 3.48
N VAL A 232 -8.44 -5.07 2.16
CA VAL A 232 -9.30 -5.93 1.33
C VAL A 232 -8.79 -7.38 1.36
N THR A 233 -9.68 -8.33 1.07
CA THR A 233 -9.34 -9.76 0.98
C THR A 233 -9.50 -10.22 -0.46
N PRO A 234 -8.40 -10.26 -1.26
CA PRO A 234 -8.42 -10.89 -2.56
C PRO A 234 -8.53 -12.40 -2.43
N MET A 235 -9.23 -13.04 -3.36
CA MET A 235 -9.45 -14.48 -3.40
C MET A 235 -9.20 -15.01 -4.81
N ASP A 236 -8.38 -16.03 -4.88
CA ASP A 236 -8.23 -16.92 -6.02
C ASP A 236 -9.18 -18.11 -5.77
N SER A 237 -10.31 -18.18 -6.47
CA SER A 237 -11.34 -19.18 -6.20
C SER A 237 -11.11 -20.51 -6.91
N ASN A 238 -10.22 -20.53 -7.91
CA ASN A 238 -9.94 -21.72 -8.72
C ASN A 238 -8.50 -22.27 -8.51
N GLY A 239 -7.63 -21.54 -7.80
CA GLY A 239 -6.29 -21.97 -7.45
C GLY A 239 -5.26 -21.79 -8.58
N ASP A 240 -5.50 -20.88 -9.54
CA ASP A 240 -4.61 -20.66 -10.68
C ASP A 240 -3.52 -19.58 -10.43
N GLY A 241 -3.52 -18.98 -9.24
CA GLY A 241 -2.59 -17.92 -8.85
C GLY A 241 -3.03 -16.51 -9.28
N VAL A 242 -4.24 -16.37 -9.83
CA VAL A 242 -4.83 -15.10 -10.28
C VAL A 242 -6.08 -14.80 -9.46
N ILE A 243 -6.16 -13.59 -8.94
CA ILE A 243 -7.28 -13.16 -8.09
C ILE A 243 -8.51 -12.89 -8.95
N ASP A 244 -9.58 -13.65 -8.73
CA ASP A 244 -10.85 -13.51 -9.43
C ASP A 244 -11.95 -12.83 -8.59
N ARG A 245 -11.73 -12.65 -7.28
CA ARG A 245 -12.66 -11.98 -6.37
C ARG A 245 -11.94 -11.12 -5.35
N ILE A 246 -12.61 -10.04 -4.93
CA ILE A 246 -12.17 -9.19 -3.83
C ILE A 246 -13.34 -9.01 -2.87
N TYR A 247 -13.08 -9.17 -1.58
CA TYR A 247 -14.03 -8.82 -0.52
C TYR A 247 -13.54 -7.57 0.20
N ALA A 248 -14.42 -6.61 0.43
CA ALA A 248 -14.14 -5.37 1.11
C ALA A 248 -15.25 -5.05 2.10
N ALA A 249 -14.88 -4.68 3.33
CA ALA A 249 -15.81 -4.16 4.34
C ALA A 249 -15.67 -2.64 4.43
N ASP A 250 -16.79 -1.94 4.48
CA ASP A 250 -16.80 -0.50 4.66
C ASP A 250 -17.15 -0.09 6.10
N THR A 251 -16.95 1.19 6.42
CA THR A 251 -17.23 1.74 7.76
C THR A 251 -18.73 1.89 8.05
N GLY A 252 -19.59 1.67 7.09
CA GLY A 252 -21.06 1.61 7.26
C GLY A 252 -21.57 0.22 7.66
N GLY A 253 -20.66 -0.78 7.73
CA GLY A 253 -21.02 -2.16 8.08
C GLY A 253 -21.43 -3.02 6.86
N ASN A 254 -21.21 -2.57 5.64
CA ASN A 254 -21.48 -3.35 4.46
C ASN A 254 -20.29 -4.24 4.11
N LEU A 255 -20.57 -5.42 3.57
CA LEU A 255 -19.60 -6.31 2.97
C LEU A 255 -19.83 -6.36 1.45
N TRP A 256 -18.83 -5.94 0.71
CA TRP A 256 -18.83 -5.89 -0.75
C TRP A 256 -18.08 -7.08 -1.32
N ARG A 257 -18.65 -7.68 -2.37
CA ARG A 257 -17.97 -8.65 -3.21
C ARG A 257 -17.79 -8.04 -4.60
N ILE A 258 -16.57 -8.07 -5.08
CA ILE A 258 -16.19 -7.60 -6.41
C ILE A 258 -15.69 -8.80 -7.18
N ASP A 259 -16.35 -9.17 -8.25
CA ASP A 259 -15.92 -10.22 -9.16
C ASP A 259 -15.07 -9.59 -10.27
N LEU A 260 -13.91 -10.19 -10.56
CA LEU A 260 -13.02 -9.79 -11.64
C LEU A 260 -13.18 -10.79 -12.79
N PRO A 261 -14.10 -10.57 -13.72
CA PRO A 261 -14.41 -11.55 -14.73
C PRO A 261 -13.33 -11.65 -15.82
N GLY A 262 -12.89 -12.87 -16.09
CA GLY A 262 -12.22 -13.28 -17.32
C GLY A 262 -11.03 -12.44 -17.75
N ASP A 263 -10.85 -12.31 -19.08
CA ASP A 263 -9.65 -11.71 -19.69
C ASP A 263 -9.69 -10.18 -19.80
N ALA A 264 -10.74 -9.50 -19.34
CA ALA A 264 -10.86 -8.05 -19.38
C ALA A 264 -11.52 -7.52 -18.10
N LEU A 265 -10.92 -6.52 -17.49
CA LEU A 265 -11.55 -5.74 -16.43
C LEU A 265 -12.68 -4.90 -17.02
N THR A 266 -13.91 -5.15 -16.57
CA THR A 266 -15.06 -4.40 -17.04
C THR A 266 -15.40 -3.24 -16.11
N THR A 267 -15.95 -2.17 -16.67
CA THR A 267 -16.52 -1.03 -15.93
C THR A 267 -18.03 -0.97 -16.08
N SER A 268 -18.65 -2.06 -16.54
CA SER A 268 -20.10 -2.26 -16.55
C SER A 268 -20.50 -3.15 -15.39
N SER A 269 -21.50 -2.73 -14.63
CA SER A 269 -22.21 -3.51 -13.63
C SER A 269 -23.15 -4.52 -14.30
#